data_20dd89020f5e87a978c759b938eb69e6
#
_entry.id   20dd89020f5e87a978c759b938eb69e6
#
_cell.length_a   1.000
_cell.length_b   1.000
_cell.length_c   1.000
_cell.angle_alpha   90.00
_cell.angle_beta   90.00
_cell.angle_gamma   90.00
#
_symmetry.space_group_name_H-M   'P 1'
#
loop_
_entity.id
_entity.type
_entity.pdbx_description
1 polymer ?
#
loop_
_entity_poly.entity_id
_entity_poly.type
_entity_poly.pdbx_seq_one_letter_code
_entity_poly.pdbx_strand_id
1 'polypeptide(L)'
;MSLSITRENFDEWMMPVYAPAPFIPVRGEGSRLWDQQGKEYIDFAGGIAVNALGHANPALCEALNDQASKFWHTGNGYTNEPVLRLAKKLIDATFAERIFFCNSGAEANEAALKLARKYAHDRFGSQKSGIVAFKNAFHGRTLFTVSAGGQPAYSQDFAPLPPDIRHAVYNDLDSASQLIDDTTCAVIVEPVQGEGGVVPATEAFLQGLRELCDRHNALLIFDEVQTGVGRTGELYAYMHYGVTPDLLTTAKALGGGFPIGALLATERCASVMTVGTHGTTYGGNPLATAVAGRLLEIVNTPEVLNGVKQRHDWFVERINAINERFGLFSEIRGLGLLIGCVLNAEFAGKAKLISQEAAVAGVMVLIAGANVVRFAPALNVSEEEVATGLDRFALACERIKAGGSS
;
A
#
# COMPACT_ATOMS: atom_id res chain seq x y z
N MET A 1 16.80 6.49 36.81
CA MET A 1 15.45 5.87 36.75
C MET A 1 15.06 5.82 35.28
N SER A 2 14.69 4.67 34.76
CA SER A 2 14.17 4.58 33.40
C SER A 2 12.77 5.24 33.38
N LEU A 3 12.52 6.08 32.38
CA LEU A 3 11.21 6.70 32.17
C LEU A 3 10.17 5.59 31.90
N SER A 4 9.08 5.59 32.67
CA SER A 4 7.96 4.69 32.41
C SER A 4 7.13 5.25 31.26
N ILE A 5 7.04 4.51 30.17
CA ILE A 5 6.28 4.91 28.98
C ILE A 5 4.86 4.35 29.06
N THR A 6 3.87 5.23 28.91
CA THR A 6 2.44 4.88 28.91
C THR A 6 1.76 5.39 27.64
N ARG A 7 0.52 4.97 27.39
CA ARG A 7 -0.26 5.40 26.21
C ARG A 7 -0.54 6.91 26.22
N GLU A 8 -0.71 7.49 27.40
CA GLU A 8 -0.98 8.93 27.60
C GLU A 8 0.20 9.79 27.10
N ASN A 9 1.44 9.30 27.16
CA ASN A 9 2.58 10.03 26.66
C ASN A 9 2.51 10.33 25.16
N PHE A 10 1.74 9.54 24.40
CA PHE A 10 1.49 9.86 22.98
C PHE A 10 0.73 11.19 22.86
N ASP A 11 -0.30 11.37 23.66
CA ASP A 11 -1.15 12.56 23.60
C ASP A 11 -0.43 13.82 24.12
N GLU A 12 0.55 13.62 25.02
CA GLU A 12 1.39 14.70 25.55
C GLU A 12 2.54 15.12 24.61
N TRP A 13 3.15 14.15 23.90
CA TRP A 13 4.43 14.39 23.19
C TRP A 13 4.32 14.40 21.68
N MET A 14 3.30 13.79 21.11
CA MET A 14 3.17 13.65 19.66
C MET A 14 2.17 14.67 19.09
N MET A 15 2.42 15.11 17.86
CA MET A 15 1.40 15.90 17.14
C MET A 15 0.10 15.09 17.01
N PRO A 16 -1.08 15.67 17.25
CA PRO A 16 -2.35 14.97 17.33
C PRO A 16 -2.93 14.60 15.93
N VAL A 17 -2.10 14.06 15.07
CA VAL A 17 -2.49 13.64 13.70
C VAL A 17 -2.95 12.19 13.64
N TYR A 18 -2.79 11.42 14.74
CA TYR A 18 -3.19 10.04 14.87
C TYR A 18 -3.99 9.82 16.15
N ALA A 19 -4.86 8.82 16.13
CA ALA A 19 -5.58 8.32 17.29
C ALA A 19 -5.24 6.83 17.47
N PRO A 20 -4.06 6.49 18.04
CA PRO A 20 -3.64 5.11 18.21
C PRO A 20 -4.52 4.34 19.20
N ALA A 21 -4.50 3.00 19.08
CA ALA A 21 -5.20 2.11 19.99
C ALA A 21 -4.77 2.33 21.47
N PRO A 22 -5.58 1.90 22.44
CA PRO A 22 -5.29 2.13 23.87
C PRO A 22 -4.21 1.19 24.44
N PHE A 23 -3.45 0.52 23.63
CA PHE A 23 -2.35 -0.38 24.02
C PHE A 23 -1.09 -0.10 23.22
N ILE A 24 0.07 -0.47 23.77
CA ILE A 24 1.38 -0.30 23.14
C ILE A 24 1.97 -1.69 22.88
N PRO A 25 2.09 -2.13 21.61
CA PRO A 25 2.84 -3.33 21.26
C PRO A 25 4.32 -3.17 21.61
N VAL A 26 4.92 -4.22 22.14
CA VAL A 26 6.34 -4.23 22.54
C VAL A 26 7.13 -5.38 21.95
N ARG A 27 6.46 -6.41 21.42
CA ARG A 27 7.09 -7.57 20.79
C ARG A 27 6.21 -8.10 19.67
N GLY A 28 6.83 -8.60 18.61
CA GLY A 28 6.13 -9.28 17.52
C GLY A 28 6.92 -10.48 17.02
N GLU A 29 6.20 -11.50 16.51
CA GLU A 29 6.75 -12.69 15.89
C GLU A 29 5.73 -13.27 14.92
N GLY A 30 6.07 -13.37 13.63
CA GLY A 30 5.11 -13.77 12.60
C GLY A 30 3.89 -12.87 12.57
N SER A 31 2.70 -13.43 12.66
CA SER A 31 1.44 -12.68 12.70
C SER A 31 0.96 -12.36 14.12
N ARG A 32 1.83 -12.46 15.13
CA ARG A 32 1.50 -12.23 16.55
C ARG A 32 2.20 -11.00 17.07
N LEU A 33 1.50 -10.23 17.91
CA LEU A 33 2.01 -9.09 18.66
C LEU A 33 1.65 -9.23 20.14
N TRP A 34 2.49 -8.71 21.02
CA TRP A 34 2.22 -8.63 22.45
C TRP A 34 2.39 -7.19 22.92
N ASP A 35 1.45 -6.73 23.73
CA ASP A 35 1.50 -5.40 24.35
C ASP A 35 2.31 -5.38 25.65
N GLN A 36 2.39 -4.18 26.26
CA GLN A 36 3.10 -3.97 27.54
C GLN A 36 2.53 -4.82 28.68
N GLN A 37 1.27 -5.23 28.62
CA GLN A 37 0.60 -6.06 29.61
C GLN A 37 0.74 -7.56 29.31
N GLY A 38 1.39 -7.91 28.21
CA GLY A 38 1.57 -9.28 27.77
C GLY A 38 0.37 -9.88 27.04
N LYS A 39 -0.64 -9.08 26.73
CA LYS A 39 -1.77 -9.52 25.92
C LYS A 39 -1.34 -9.78 24.49
N GLU A 40 -1.73 -10.94 23.94
CA GLU A 40 -1.47 -11.33 22.57
C GLU A 40 -2.56 -10.83 21.61
N TYR A 41 -2.12 -10.42 20.43
CA TYR A 41 -2.96 -10.05 19.30
C TYR A 41 -2.54 -10.83 18.06
N ILE A 42 -3.51 -11.30 17.26
CA ILE A 42 -3.26 -11.72 15.87
C ILE A 42 -3.33 -10.48 14.99
N ASP A 43 -2.29 -10.25 14.19
CA ASP A 43 -2.16 -9.07 13.34
C ASP A 43 -2.63 -9.35 11.90
N PHE A 44 -3.86 -8.97 11.59
CA PHE A 44 -4.40 -8.91 10.23
C PHE A 44 -4.40 -7.49 9.65
N ALA A 45 -3.78 -6.54 10.34
CA ALA A 45 -3.56 -5.18 9.85
C ALA A 45 -2.22 -5.04 9.10
N GLY A 46 -1.21 -5.82 9.50
CA GLY A 46 0.10 -5.87 8.87
C GLY A 46 0.82 -4.54 8.77
N GLY A 47 0.58 -3.59 9.70
CA GLY A 47 1.14 -2.24 9.62
C GLY A 47 0.65 -1.45 8.40
N ILE A 48 -0.59 -1.65 7.99
CA ILE A 48 -1.23 -1.15 6.76
C ILE A 48 -0.62 -1.83 5.51
N ALA A 49 -0.72 -3.16 5.47
CA ALA A 49 -0.22 -4.00 4.38
C ALA A 49 1.30 -3.91 4.13
N VAL A 50 2.08 -3.67 5.17
CA VAL A 50 3.54 -3.50 5.11
C VAL A 50 4.26 -4.80 5.44
N ASN A 51 3.87 -5.47 6.54
CA ASN A 51 4.58 -6.61 7.11
C ASN A 51 4.35 -7.88 6.28
N ALA A 52 4.91 -7.94 5.08
CA ALA A 52 4.68 -9.02 4.12
C ALA A 52 5.07 -10.41 4.66
N LEU A 53 6.11 -10.50 5.47
CA LEU A 53 6.60 -11.74 6.08
C LEU A 53 6.39 -11.80 7.60
N GLY A 54 5.48 -10.97 8.12
CA GLY A 54 5.22 -10.87 9.56
C GLY A 54 6.29 -10.09 10.33
N HIS A 55 6.11 -10.05 11.65
CA HIS A 55 7.01 -9.35 12.56
C HIS A 55 8.28 -10.14 12.80
N ALA A 56 9.42 -9.41 12.93
CA ALA A 56 10.72 -9.95 13.30
C ALA A 56 11.13 -11.18 12.47
N ASN A 57 10.84 -11.18 11.17
CA ASN A 57 11.21 -12.30 10.30
C ASN A 57 12.72 -12.54 10.35
N PRO A 58 13.18 -13.76 10.70
CA PRO A 58 14.60 -14.06 10.91
C PRO A 58 15.49 -13.74 9.71
N ALA A 59 15.03 -14.00 8.48
CA ALA A 59 15.82 -13.76 7.28
C ALA A 59 15.98 -12.25 7.00
N LEU A 60 14.97 -11.43 7.32
CA LEU A 60 15.06 -9.97 7.20
C LEU A 60 15.94 -9.38 8.29
N CYS A 61 15.84 -9.88 9.53
CA CYS A 61 16.73 -9.49 10.63
C CYS A 61 18.18 -9.83 10.32
N GLU A 62 18.47 -11.00 9.76
CA GLU A 62 19.81 -11.40 9.35
C GLU A 62 20.38 -10.46 8.28
N ALA A 63 19.61 -10.17 7.21
CA ALA A 63 20.04 -9.27 6.16
C ALA A 63 20.30 -7.85 6.68
N LEU A 64 19.46 -7.35 7.59
CA LEU A 64 19.66 -6.06 8.24
C LEU A 64 20.94 -6.03 9.08
N ASN A 65 21.13 -7.03 9.94
CA ASN A 65 22.29 -7.12 10.84
C ASN A 65 23.60 -7.29 10.07
N ASP A 66 23.62 -8.10 9.02
CA ASP A 66 24.79 -8.25 8.15
C ASP A 66 25.18 -6.92 7.52
N GLN A 67 24.24 -6.17 6.96
CA GLN A 67 24.54 -4.86 6.37
C GLN A 67 24.87 -3.81 7.44
N ALA A 68 24.17 -3.82 8.58
CA ALA A 68 24.39 -2.87 9.67
C ALA A 68 25.80 -2.96 10.26
N SER A 69 26.41 -4.14 10.20
CA SER A 69 27.82 -4.34 10.63
C SER A 69 28.86 -3.78 9.65
N LYS A 70 28.46 -3.42 8.42
CA LYS A 70 29.34 -2.90 7.37
C LYS A 70 29.32 -1.37 7.31
N PHE A 71 28.20 -0.82 6.85
CA PHE A 71 27.94 0.63 6.85
C PHE A 71 26.45 0.90 6.60
N TRP A 72 25.99 2.09 7.01
CA TRP A 72 24.56 2.43 6.99
C TRP A 72 24.17 3.39 5.88
N HIS A 73 25.04 4.36 5.59
CA HIS A 73 24.73 5.45 4.66
C HIS A 73 25.98 6.08 4.07
N THR A 74 25.97 6.35 2.78
CA THR A 74 27.04 7.06 2.08
C THR A 74 26.51 8.20 1.19
N GLY A 75 25.20 8.32 1.04
CA GLY A 75 24.55 9.24 0.09
C GLY A 75 24.67 8.78 -1.36
N ASN A 76 23.94 9.48 -2.23
CA ASN A 76 23.88 9.13 -3.67
C ASN A 76 25.00 9.74 -4.51
N GLY A 77 25.95 10.44 -3.88
CA GLY A 77 27.23 10.78 -4.51
C GLY A 77 28.16 9.57 -4.69
N TYR A 78 27.86 8.50 -3.95
CA TYR A 78 28.47 7.18 -4.06
C TYR A 78 27.35 6.15 -4.22
N THR A 79 27.61 5.04 -4.86
CA THR A 79 26.65 3.92 -4.91
C THR A 79 27.02 2.84 -3.88
N ASN A 80 26.17 1.81 -3.78
CA ASN A 80 26.43 0.65 -2.92
C ASN A 80 25.96 -0.63 -3.61
N GLU A 81 26.50 -1.79 -3.22
CA GLU A 81 26.13 -3.06 -3.82
C GLU A 81 24.66 -3.47 -3.54
N PRO A 82 24.12 -3.34 -2.31
CA PRO A 82 22.73 -3.72 -2.05
C PRO A 82 21.72 -3.01 -2.96
N VAL A 83 21.88 -1.71 -3.24
CA VAL A 83 20.96 -0.97 -4.10
C VAL A 83 21.02 -1.47 -5.55
N LEU A 84 22.23 -1.77 -6.05
CA LEU A 84 22.41 -2.29 -7.42
C LEU A 84 21.83 -3.71 -7.56
N ARG A 85 22.01 -4.56 -6.54
CA ARG A 85 21.41 -5.91 -6.50
C ARG A 85 19.89 -5.85 -6.49
N LEU A 86 19.29 -4.99 -5.68
CA LEU A 86 17.83 -4.82 -5.63
C LEU A 86 17.29 -4.26 -6.95
N ALA A 87 17.95 -3.23 -7.52
CA ALA A 87 17.57 -2.70 -8.83
C ALA A 87 17.55 -3.79 -9.91
N LYS A 88 18.62 -4.60 -9.96
CA LYS A 88 18.69 -5.72 -10.93
C LYS A 88 17.58 -6.74 -10.72
N LYS A 89 17.28 -7.13 -9.48
CA LYS A 89 16.19 -8.06 -9.18
C LYS A 89 14.83 -7.53 -9.63
N LEU A 90 14.54 -6.24 -9.39
CA LEU A 90 13.30 -5.61 -9.83
C LEU A 90 13.21 -5.53 -11.36
N ILE A 91 14.31 -5.18 -12.03
CA ILE A 91 14.37 -5.15 -13.50
C ILE A 91 14.13 -6.55 -14.09
N ASP A 92 14.76 -7.57 -13.55
CA ASP A 92 14.59 -8.94 -14.03
C ASP A 92 13.19 -9.52 -13.80
N ALA A 93 12.48 -9.02 -12.77
CA ALA A 93 11.19 -9.53 -12.36
C ALA A 93 10.00 -8.73 -12.91
N THR A 94 10.22 -7.58 -13.57
CA THR A 94 9.16 -6.66 -14.01
C THR A 94 9.41 -6.14 -15.41
N PHE A 95 8.53 -5.25 -15.89
CA PHE A 95 8.70 -4.52 -17.16
C PHE A 95 9.77 -3.42 -17.10
N ALA A 96 10.22 -3.06 -15.89
CA ALA A 96 11.08 -1.89 -15.69
C ALA A 96 12.49 -2.09 -16.24
N GLU A 97 13.07 -0.99 -16.72
CA GLU A 97 14.45 -0.92 -17.20
C GLU A 97 15.32 0.01 -16.36
N ARG A 98 14.66 0.89 -15.57
CA ARG A 98 15.33 1.82 -14.65
C ARG A 98 14.54 1.95 -13.35
N ILE A 99 15.25 2.10 -12.24
CA ILE A 99 14.68 2.21 -10.90
C ILE A 99 15.21 3.47 -10.21
N PHE A 100 14.31 4.21 -9.57
CA PHE A 100 14.66 5.26 -8.61
C PHE A 100 14.19 4.83 -7.22
N PHE A 101 15.08 4.80 -6.24
CA PHE A 101 14.75 4.46 -4.85
C PHE A 101 14.51 5.71 -4.01
N CYS A 102 13.55 5.62 -3.11
CA CYS A 102 13.20 6.60 -2.10
C CYS A 102 12.80 5.91 -0.79
N ASN A 103 12.10 6.59 0.14
CA ASN A 103 11.88 6.06 1.49
C ASN A 103 10.40 5.77 1.80
N SER A 104 9.49 6.16 0.92
CA SER A 104 8.05 6.03 1.13
C SER A 104 7.29 5.94 -0.20
N GLY A 105 6.03 5.50 -0.12
CA GLY A 105 5.13 5.51 -1.27
C GLY A 105 4.80 6.92 -1.75
N ALA A 106 4.69 7.89 -0.84
CA ALA A 106 4.48 9.30 -1.19
C ALA A 106 5.64 9.84 -2.02
N GLU A 107 6.89 9.57 -1.63
CA GLU A 107 8.07 9.98 -2.41
C GLU A 107 8.14 9.27 -3.77
N ALA A 108 7.77 8.00 -3.84
CA ALA A 108 7.70 7.27 -5.10
C ALA A 108 6.68 7.89 -6.06
N ASN A 109 5.50 8.24 -5.56
CA ASN A 109 4.45 8.92 -6.33
C ASN A 109 4.85 10.36 -6.71
N GLU A 110 5.52 11.12 -5.83
CA GLU A 110 6.10 12.43 -6.18
C GLU A 110 7.06 12.31 -7.37
N ALA A 111 7.97 11.32 -7.32
CA ALA A 111 8.92 11.08 -8.40
C ALA A 111 8.20 10.72 -9.70
N ALA A 112 7.17 9.87 -9.65
CA ALA A 112 6.39 9.48 -10.81
C ALA A 112 5.65 10.67 -11.45
N LEU A 113 4.99 11.49 -10.65
CA LEU A 113 4.26 12.67 -11.14
C LEU A 113 5.20 13.74 -11.70
N LYS A 114 6.36 13.96 -11.06
CA LYS A 114 7.40 14.85 -11.57
C LYS A 114 7.99 14.34 -12.89
N LEU A 115 8.31 13.06 -12.97
CA LEU A 115 8.81 12.44 -14.20
C LEU A 115 7.80 12.61 -15.33
N ALA A 116 6.52 12.34 -15.08
CA ALA A 116 5.48 12.45 -16.10
C ALA A 116 5.35 13.89 -16.64
N ARG A 117 5.36 14.90 -15.77
CA ARG A 117 5.35 16.30 -16.20
C ARG A 117 6.60 16.67 -16.99
N LYS A 118 7.78 16.25 -16.53
CA LYS A 118 9.02 16.53 -17.26
C LYS A 118 9.07 15.82 -18.61
N TYR A 119 8.64 14.56 -18.66
CA TYR A 119 8.55 13.81 -19.90
C TYR A 119 7.67 14.51 -20.94
N ALA A 120 6.48 14.94 -20.51
CA ALA A 120 5.56 15.63 -21.40
C ALA A 120 6.08 17.03 -21.81
N HIS A 121 6.65 17.78 -20.88
CA HIS A 121 7.25 19.10 -21.16
C HIS A 121 8.36 18.99 -22.21
N ASP A 122 9.27 18.06 -22.05
CA ASP A 122 10.44 17.91 -22.94
C ASP A 122 10.03 17.44 -24.36
N ARG A 123 8.93 16.68 -24.47
CA ARG A 123 8.51 16.10 -25.77
C ARG A 123 7.38 16.83 -26.47
N PHE A 124 6.49 17.49 -25.70
CA PHE A 124 5.24 18.05 -26.23
C PHE A 124 5.03 19.52 -25.84
N GLY A 125 5.83 20.06 -24.91
CA GLY A 125 5.73 21.42 -24.43
C GLY A 125 4.98 21.57 -23.11
N SER A 126 5.03 22.77 -22.55
CA SER A 126 4.55 23.07 -21.19
C SER A 126 3.02 22.97 -21.00
N GLN A 127 2.25 23.02 -22.08
CA GLN A 127 0.79 22.90 -22.04
C GLN A 127 0.30 21.48 -21.69
N LYS A 128 1.17 20.47 -21.78
CA LYS A 128 0.85 19.07 -21.47
C LYS A 128 1.24 18.74 -20.03
N SER A 129 0.53 19.34 -19.05
CA SER A 129 0.81 19.22 -17.62
C SER A 129 -0.30 18.51 -16.83
N GLY A 130 -1.43 18.22 -17.46
CA GLY A 130 -2.61 17.64 -16.83
C GLY A 130 -2.35 16.24 -16.29
N ILE A 131 -2.85 16.00 -15.06
CA ILE A 131 -2.83 14.69 -14.42
C ILE A 131 -4.28 14.29 -14.16
N VAL A 132 -4.66 13.09 -14.58
CA VAL A 132 -5.94 12.47 -14.23
C VAL A 132 -5.71 11.44 -13.15
N ALA A 133 -6.42 11.59 -12.05
CA ALA A 133 -6.47 10.65 -10.93
C ALA A 133 -7.94 10.26 -10.69
N PHE A 134 -8.23 9.55 -9.61
CA PHE A 134 -9.57 9.02 -9.37
C PHE A 134 -10.11 9.41 -8.00
N LYS A 135 -11.41 9.60 -7.91
CA LYS A 135 -12.12 9.80 -6.64
C LYS A 135 -11.84 8.64 -5.70
N ASN A 136 -11.73 8.92 -4.42
CA ASN A 136 -11.38 7.99 -3.34
C ASN A 136 -9.96 7.41 -3.41
N ALA A 137 -9.11 7.82 -4.36
CA ALA A 137 -7.72 7.39 -4.43
C ALA A 137 -6.90 7.89 -3.23
N PHE A 138 -5.84 7.14 -2.90
CA PHE A 138 -4.83 7.53 -1.92
C PHE A 138 -3.44 7.34 -2.52
N HIS A 139 -2.67 8.44 -2.66
CA HIS A 139 -1.32 8.41 -3.24
C HIS A 139 -0.24 8.95 -2.30
N GLY A 140 -0.60 9.38 -1.10
CA GLY A 140 0.33 9.93 -0.09
C GLY A 140 -0.17 11.23 0.54
N ARG A 141 0.66 11.80 1.41
CA ARG A 141 0.34 13.00 2.20
C ARG A 141 1.26 14.19 1.91
N THR A 142 2.18 14.09 0.97
CA THR A 142 2.93 15.25 0.46
C THR A 142 2.02 16.11 -0.40
N LEU A 143 2.34 17.39 -0.58
CA LEU A 143 1.42 18.34 -1.20
C LEU A 143 0.99 17.92 -2.61
N PHE A 144 1.90 17.38 -3.42
CA PHE A 144 1.54 16.90 -4.76
C PHE A 144 0.75 15.60 -4.72
N THR A 145 1.16 14.64 -3.91
CA THR A 145 0.47 13.34 -3.82
C THR A 145 -0.90 13.45 -3.16
N VAL A 146 -1.07 14.29 -2.13
CA VAL A 146 -2.39 14.51 -1.51
C VAL A 146 -3.34 15.22 -2.46
N SER A 147 -2.81 16.04 -3.37
CA SER A 147 -3.58 16.71 -4.41
C SER A 147 -4.02 15.77 -5.52
N ALA A 148 -3.20 14.77 -5.86
CA ALA A 148 -3.58 13.68 -6.76
C ALA A 148 -4.55 12.71 -6.09
N GLY A 149 -4.54 12.59 -4.76
CA GLY A 149 -5.51 11.83 -3.99
C GLY A 149 -6.94 12.32 -4.20
N GLY A 150 -7.88 11.40 -4.21
CA GLY A 150 -9.30 11.68 -4.50
C GLY A 150 -10.15 11.90 -3.25
N GLN A 151 -9.56 12.27 -2.12
CA GLN A 151 -10.23 12.47 -0.84
C GLN A 151 -10.03 13.92 -0.37
N PRO A 152 -10.98 14.83 -0.65
CA PRO A 152 -10.85 16.28 -0.36
C PRO A 152 -10.55 16.59 1.11
N ALA A 153 -11.05 15.78 2.05
CA ALA A 153 -10.77 15.96 3.48
C ALA A 153 -9.27 15.95 3.84
N TYR A 154 -8.42 15.39 2.98
CA TYR A 154 -6.97 15.37 3.21
C TYR A 154 -6.22 16.53 2.57
N SER A 155 -6.83 17.28 1.65
CA SER A 155 -6.14 18.29 0.85
C SER A 155 -6.71 19.70 0.95
N GLN A 156 -8.00 19.85 1.24
CA GLN A 156 -8.70 21.14 1.14
C GLN A 156 -8.11 22.27 1.99
N ASP A 157 -7.57 21.93 3.17
CA ASP A 157 -7.03 22.90 4.13
C ASP A 157 -5.58 23.32 3.79
N PHE A 158 -4.99 22.75 2.73
CA PHE A 158 -3.59 23.01 2.32
C PHE A 158 -3.48 23.79 1.02
N ALA A 159 -4.55 24.45 0.59
CA ALA A 159 -4.55 25.28 -0.62
C ALA A 159 -3.55 26.46 -0.50
N PRO A 160 -2.91 26.93 -1.62
CA PRO A 160 -3.13 26.47 -2.98
C PRO A 160 -2.48 25.13 -3.30
N LEU A 161 -3.22 24.27 -4.01
CA LEU A 161 -2.73 22.97 -4.42
C LEU A 161 -2.02 23.04 -5.78
N PRO A 162 -1.12 22.11 -6.12
CA PRO A 162 -0.59 21.98 -7.47
C PRO A 162 -1.69 21.96 -8.53
N PRO A 163 -1.59 22.77 -9.60
CA PRO A 163 -2.63 22.88 -10.62
C PRO A 163 -2.69 21.67 -11.55
N ASP A 164 -3.72 21.65 -12.41
CA ASP A 164 -3.91 20.71 -13.51
C ASP A 164 -4.10 19.26 -13.08
N ILE A 165 -4.72 19.03 -11.92
CA ILE A 165 -5.11 17.70 -11.45
C ILE A 165 -6.62 17.58 -11.53
N ARG A 166 -7.11 16.54 -12.21
CA ARG A 166 -8.53 16.24 -12.43
C ARG A 166 -8.87 14.86 -11.90
N HIS A 167 -10.06 14.67 -11.34
CA HIS A 167 -10.48 13.42 -10.72
C HIS A 167 -11.69 12.82 -11.44
N ALA A 168 -11.50 11.69 -12.08
CA ALA A 168 -12.54 10.86 -12.67
C ALA A 168 -13.17 9.90 -11.63
N VAL A 169 -14.27 9.28 -12.00
CA VAL A 169 -14.88 8.22 -11.20
C VAL A 169 -14.13 6.91 -11.46
N TYR A 170 -13.73 6.22 -10.39
CA TYR A 170 -13.03 4.95 -10.48
C TYR A 170 -13.94 3.85 -11.05
N ASN A 171 -13.43 2.98 -11.89
CA ASN A 171 -14.18 1.97 -12.66
C ASN A 171 -15.23 2.54 -13.64
N ASP A 172 -15.14 3.82 -13.97
CA ASP A 172 -15.98 4.48 -14.96
C ASP A 172 -15.11 5.03 -16.10
N LEU A 173 -15.02 4.26 -17.18
CA LEU A 173 -14.18 4.63 -18.33
C LEU A 173 -14.72 5.85 -19.07
N ASP A 174 -16.02 6.07 -19.09
CA ASP A 174 -16.64 7.24 -19.71
C ASP A 174 -16.26 8.51 -18.94
N SER A 175 -16.32 8.48 -17.61
CA SER A 175 -15.84 9.55 -16.75
C SER A 175 -14.36 9.86 -17.00
N ALA A 176 -13.51 8.85 -17.13
CA ALA A 176 -12.08 9.03 -17.42
C ALA A 176 -11.86 9.63 -18.81
N SER A 177 -12.57 9.13 -19.82
CA SER A 177 -12.43 9.59 -21.21
C SER A 177 -12.80 11.05 -21.42
N GLN A 178 -13.69 11.60 -20.59
CA GLN A 178 -14.06 13.03 -20.62
C GLN A 178 -12.96 13.95 -20.06
N LEU A 179 -12.05 13.41 -19.25
CA LEU A 179 -10.98 14.18 -18.60
C LEU A 179 -9.61 13.94 -19.22
N ILE A 180 -9.40 12.83 -19.93
CA ILE A 180 -8.13 12.51 -20.59
C ILE A 180 -8.16 13.10 -21.99
N ASP A 181 -7.26 14.02 -22.25
CA ASP A 181 -7.12 14.74 -23.51
C ASP A 181 -5.65 14.99 -23.87
N ASP A 182 -5.38 15.73 -24.95
CA ASP A 182 -4.03 15.99 -25.43
C ASP A 182 -3.19 16.86 -24.46
N THR A 183 -3.82 17.49 -23.46
CA THR A 183 -3.14 18.22 -22.38
C THR A 183 -2.76 17.33 -21.19
N THR A 184 -3.20 16.08 -21.18
CA THR A 184 -2.93 15.11 -20.11
C THR A 184 -1.53 14.53 -20.27
N CYS A 185 -0.66 14.71 -19.27
CA CYS A 185 0.67 14.10 -19.24
C CYS A 185 0.67 12.70 -18.61
N ALA A 186 -0.25 12.45 -17.67
CA ALA A 186 -0.33 11.17 -16.98
C ALA A 186 -1.73 10.87 -16.45
N VAL A 187 -1.98 9.57 -16.31
CA VAL A 187 -3.07 9.00 -15.53
C VAL A 187 -2.46 8.16 -14.42
N ILE A 188 -2.82 8.44 -13.16
CA ILE A 188 -2.38 7.65 -12.00
C ILE A 188 -3.56 6.87 -11.43
N VAL A 189 -3.38 5.57 -11.23
CA VAL A 189 -4.43 4.65 -10.79
C VAL A 189 -3.86 3.57 -9.87
N GLU A 190 -4.61 3.22 -8.83
CA GLU A 190 -4.37 2.02 -8.02
C GLU A 190 -5.08 0.83 -8.69
N PRO A 191 -4.44 -0.33 -8.93
CA PRO A 191 -5.12 -1.54 -9.41
C PRO A 191 -6.20 -2.05 -8.46
N VAL A 192 -6.03 -1.81 -7.16
CA VAL A 192 -7.06 -1.92 -6.12
C VAL A 192 -6.98 -0.67 -5.26
N GLN A 193 -8.06 0.10 -5.19
CA GLN A 193 -8.11 1.21 -4.23
C GLN A 193 -8.14 0.69 -2.80
N GLY A 194 -7.02 0.75 -2.09
CA GLY A 194 -6.90 0.19 -0.74
C GLY A 194 -7.62 1.03 0.31
N GLU A 195 -7.25 2.29 0.43
CA GLU A 195 -7.85 3.24 1.39
C GLU A 195 -9.27 3.66 0.98
N GLY A 196 -9.58 3.62 -0.30
CA GLY A 196 -10.88 3.96 -0.86
C GLY A 196 -11.97 2.89 -0.71
N GLY A 197 -11.70 1.79 0.01
CA GLY A 197 -12.71 0.79 0.31
C GLY A 197 -12.39 -0.63 -0.19
N VAL A 198 -11.13 -0.93 -0.50
CA VAL A 198 -10.69 -2.20 -1.09
C VAL A 198 -11.50 -2.51 -2.36
N VAL A 199 -11.42 -1.62 -3.33
CA VAL A 199 -12.16 -1.71 -4.59
C VAL A 199 -11.23 -2.14 -5.71
N PRO A 200 -11.30 -3.39 -6.21
CA PRO A 200 -10.53 -3.80 -7.38
C PRO A 200 -10.97 -3.06 -8.64
N ALA A 201 -10.02 -2.70 -9.48
CA ALA A 201 -10.32 -2.26 -10.84
C ALA A 201 -10.91 -3.41 -11.64
N THR A 202 -11.79 -3.09 -12.58
CA THR A 202 -12.17 -4.05 -13.61
C THR A 202 -11.08 -4.15 -14.68
N GLU A 203 -10.94 -5.31 -15.29
CA GLU A 203 -9.98 -5.51 -16.38
C GLU A 203 -10.24 -4.54 -17.53
N ALA A 204 -11.50 -4.40 -17.94
CA ALA A 204 -11.91 -3.48 -19.00
C ALA A 204 -11.56 -2.02 -18.69
N PHE A 205 -11.64 -1.61 -17.42
CA PHE A 205 -11.28 -0.26 -17.00
C PHE A 205 -9.78 0.00 -17.17
N LEU A 206 -8.91 -0.89 -16.68
CA LEU A 206 -7.46 -0.70 -16.81
C LEU A 206 -6.99 -0.80 -18.27
N GLN A 207 -7.55 -1.72 -19.07
CA GLN A 207 -7.28 -1.80 -20.50
C GLN A 207 -7.71 -0.52 -21.22
N GLY A 208 -8.90 -0.02 -20.94
CA GLY A 208 -9.39 1.24 -21.49
C GLY A 208 -8.54 2.44 -21.13
N LEU A 209 -8.03 2.51 -19.87
CA LEU A 209 -7.07 3.56 -19.49
C LEU A 209 -5.76 3.45 -20.25
N ARG A 210 -5.25 2.23 -20.50
CA ARG A 210 -4.06 2.02 -21.32
C ARG A 210 -4.28 2.56 -22.74
N GLU A 211 -5.41 2.23 -23.38
CA GLU A 211 -5.76 2.71 -24.71
C GLU A 211 -5.91 4.24 -24.78
N LEU A 212 -6.56 4.84 -23.78
CA LEU A 212 -6.71 6.30 -23.70
C LEU A 212 -5.35 7.00 -23.54
N CYS A 213 -4.48 6.47 -22.67
CA CYS A 213 -3.14 7.01 -22.48
C CYS A 213 -2.33 6.92 -23.77
N ASP A 214 -2.37 5.80 -24.47
CA ASP A 214 -1.66 5.62 -25.74
C ASP A 214 -2.16 6.59 -26.82
N ARG A 215 -3.47 6.76 -26.92
CA ARG A 215 -4.11 7.68 -27.88
C ARG A 215 -3.68 9.12 -27.68
N HIS A 216 -3.59 9.57 -26.43
CA HIS A 216 -3.28 10.96 -26.06
C HIS A 216 -1.81 11.17 -25.69
N ASN A 217 -0.94 10.20 -25.88
CA ASN A 217 0.48 10.24 -25.48
C ASN A 217 0.67 10.64 -24.00
N ALA A 218 -0.23 10.18 -23.13
CA ALA A 218 -0.11 10.27 -21.68
C ALA A 218 0.59 9.05 -21.10
N LEU A 219 1.29 9.21 -19.98
CA LEU A 219 1.88 8.07 -19.28
C LEU A 219 0.84 7.43 -18.34
N LEU A 220 0.78 6.11 -18.34
CA LEU A 220 -0.01 5.35 -17.39
C LEU A 220 0.87 4.98 -16.18
N ILE A 221 0.48 5.45 -14.99
CA ILE A 221 1.15 5.20 -13.72
C ILE A 221 0.28 4.26 -12.89
N PHE A 222 0.81 3.08 -12.55
CA PHE A 222 0.18 2.23 -11.55
C PHE A 222 0.80 2.50 -10.19
N ASP A 223 -0.02 3.00 -9.27
CA ASP A 223 0.32 3.04 -7.86
C ASP A 223 0.10 1.65 -7.26
N GLU A 224 1.18 0.90 -7.12
CA GLU A 224 1.20 -0.41 -6.51
C GLU A 224 1.85 -0.42 -5.12
N VAL A 225 1.79 0.72 -4.44
CA VAL A 225 2.30 0.86 -3.06
C VAL A 225 1.63 -0.13 -2.11
N GLN A 226 0.33 -0.38 -2.29
CA GLN A 226 -0.40 -1.34 -1.45
C GLN A 226 -0.61 -2.70 -2.12
N THR A 227 -0.78 -2.75 -3.43
CA THR A 227 -1.05 -3.99 -4.18
C THR A 227 0.19 -4.79 -4.53
N GLY A 228 1.37 -4.17 -4.49
CA GLY A 228 2.61 -4.80 -4.93
C GLY A 228 3.24 -5.78 -3.95
N VAL A 229 4.29 -6.40 -4.40
CA VAL A 229 5.15 -7.33 -3.65
C VAL A 229 4.37 -8.51 -3.08
N GLY A 230 3.60 -9.16 -3.94
CA GLY A 230 2.91 -10.41 -3.62
C GLY A 230 1.53 -10.28 -3.00
N ARG A 231 1.09 -9.08 -2.60
CA ARG A 231 -0.16 -8.85 -1.88
C ARG A 231 -1.40 -9.43 -2.59
N THR A 232 -1.44 -9.37 -3.91
CA THR A 232 -2.56 -9.84 -4.73
C THR A 232 -2.41 -11.28 -5.23
N GLY A 233 -1.30 -11.96 -4.91
CA GLY A 233 -0.99 -13.30 -5.43
C GLY A 233 -0.13 -13.30 -6.70
N GLU A 234 0.16 -12.14 -7.23
CA GLU A 234 1.20 -11.89 -8.24
C GLU A 234 2.25 -10.95 -7.62
N LEU A 235 3.46 -10.90 -8.17
CA LEU A 235 4.50 -10.00 -7.65
C LEU A 235 4.01 -8.53 -7.66
N TYR A 236 3.39 -8.13 -8.78
CA TYR A 236 2.67 -6.86 -8.92
C TYR A 236 1.32 -7.08 -9.60
N ALA A 237 0.30 -6.33 -9.19
CA ALA A 237 -1.07 -6.52 -9.68
C ALA A 237 -1.23 -6.31 -11.19
N TYR A 238 -0.36 -5.50 -11.83
CA TYR A 238 -0.40 -5.33 -13.28
C TYR A 238 -0.25 -6.69 -14.03
N MET A 239 0.47 -7.65 -13.44
CA MET A 239 0.64 -8.99 -14.01
C MET A 239 -0.67 -9.79 -13.98
N HIS A 240 -1.50 -9.57 -12.97
CA HIS A 240 -2.85 -10.17 -12.88
C HIS A 240 -3.77 -9.64 -13.99
N TYR A 241 -3.72 -8.32 -14.23
CA TYR A 241 -4.57 -7.67 -15.23
C TYR A 241 -4.05 -7.76 -16.68
N GLY A 242 -2.81 -8.16 -16.88
CA GLY A 242 -2.20 -8.18 -18.20
C GLY A 242 -2.06 -6.79 -18.85
N VAL A 243 -2.05 -5.73 -18.04
CA VAL A 243 -1.91 -4.33 -18.48
C VAL A 243 -0.60 -3.78 -17.95
N THR A 244 0.33 -3.47 -18.84
CA THR A 244 1.64 -2.94 -18.44
C THR A 244 1.61 -1.41 -18.40
N PRO A 245 1.90 -0.78 -17.24
CA PRO A 245 2.02 0.67 -17.15
C PRO A 245 3.35 1.17 -17.73
N ASP A 246 3.46 2.49 -17.92
CA ASP A 246 4.74 3.15 -18.24
C ASP A 246 5.60 3.34 -16.99
N LEU A 247 4.94 3.61 -15.86
CA LEU A 247 5.54 3.84 -14.54
C LEU A 247 4.78 3.03 -13.48
N LEU A 248 5.51 2.48 -12.52
CA LEU A 248 4.95 1.79 -11.38
C LEU A 248 5.62 2.28 -10.10
N THR A 249 4.83 2.58 -9.08
CA THR A 249 5.34 2.95 -7.75
C THR A 249 5.10 1.84 -6.75
N THR A 250 6.07 1.61 -5.89
CA THR A 250 6.04 0.55 -4.87
C THR A 250 6.69 1.03 -3.57
N ALA A 251 6.24 0.50 -2.44
CA ALA A 251 6.76 0.77 -1.11
C ALA A 251 6.24 -0.31 -0.15
N LYS A 252 5.85 0.05 1.07
CA LYS A 252 5.19 -0.84 2.05
C LYS A 252 5.84 -2.24 2.12
N ALA A 253 5.18 -3.23 1.54
CA ALA A 253 5.65 -4.62 1.52
C ALA A 253 7.06 -4.79 0.93
N LEU A 254 7.53 -3.87 0.09
CA LEU A 254 8.89 -3.91 -0.46
C LEU A 254 9.96 -3.95 0.64
N GLY A 255 9.74 -3.23 1.74
CA GLY A 255 10.64 -3.21 2.89
C GLY A 255 10.28 -4.19 4.01
N GLY A 256 9.07 -4.76 3.98
CA GLY A 256 8.59 -5.69 5.01
C GLY A 256 8.58 -5.13 6.43
N GLY A 257 8.54 -3.80 6.58
CA GLY A 257 8.64 -3.05 7.83
C GLY A 257 9.76 -2.03 7.83
N PHE A 258 10.80 -2.20 7.00
CA PHE A 258 11.85 -1.20 6.83
C PHE A 258 11.42 -0.14 5.80
N PRO A 259 11.57 1.17 6.06
CA PRO A 259 11.15 2.23 5.14
C PRO A 259 11.93 2.20 3.82
N ILE A 260 11.21 1.96 2.73
CA ILE A 260 11.71 2.04 1.36
C ILE A 260 10.55 2.27 0.40
N GLY A 261 10.80 3.02 -0.67
CA GLY A 261 9.94 3.14 -1.83
C GLY A 261 10.76 3.09 -3.11
N ALA A 262 10.10 2.88 -4.23
CA ALA A 262 10.73 2.90 -5.53
C ALA A 262 9.77 3.33 -6.64
N LEU A 263 10.33 3.99 -7.64
CA LEU A 263 9.70 4.23 -8.94
C LEU A 263 10.37 3.32 -9.97
N LEU A 264 9.57 2.50 -10.62
CA LEU A 264 9.96 1.60 -11.71
C LEU A 264 9.53 2.24 -13.03
N ALA A 265 10.43 2.35 -13.98
CA ALA A 265 10.18 3.03 -15.24
C ALA A 265 10.78 2.28 -16.44
N THR A 266 10.15 2.46 -17.61
CA THR A 266 10.80 2.10 -18.89
C THR A 266 11.95 3.07 -19.19
N GLU A 267 12.94 2.64 -19.98
CA GLU A 267 14.05 3.51 -20.42
C GLU A 267 13.54 4.78 -21.12
N ARG A 268 12.52 4.62 -21.97
CA ARG A 268 11.87 5.73 -22.68
C ARG A 268 11.40 6.84 -21.75
N CYS A 269 10.84 6.47 -20.58
CA CYS A 269 10.35 7.42 -19.60
C CYS A 269 11.48 7.93 -18.72
N ALA A 270 12.36 7.07 -18.27
CA ALA A 270 13.43 7.40 -17.34
C ALA A 270 14.49 8.34 -17.92
N SER A 271 14.72 8.29 -19.23
CA SER A 271 15.77 9.06 -19.91
C SER A 271 15.65 10.59 -19.77
N VAL A 272 14.49 11.11 -19.41
CA VAL A 272 14.30 12.55 -19.17
C VAL A 272 14.80 13.00 -17.80
N MET A 273 15.00 12.06 -16.88
CA MET A 273 15.49 12.33 -15.53
C MET A 273 17.02 12.30 -15.53
N THR A 274 17.60 13.46 -15.71
CA THR A 274 19.06 13.64 -15.75
C THR A 274 19.60 14.13 -14.40
N VAL A 275 20.92 14.16 -14.25
CA VAL A 275 21.60 14.61 -13.02
C VAL A 275 21.07 15.99 -12.59
N GLY A 276 20.63 16.08 -11.33
CA GLY A 276 20.10 17.30 -10.72
C GLY A 276 18.60 17.56 -10.91
N THR A 277 17.89 16.74 -11.70
CA THR A 277 16.43 16.95 -11.90
C THR A 277 15.57 16.47 -10.75
N HIS A 278 16.03 15.49 -9.99
CA HIS A 278 15.39 14.93 -8.81
C HIS A 278 16.43 14.29 -7.89
N GLY A 279 16.08 14.03 -6.63
CA GLY A 279 17.01 13.42 -5.69
C GLY A 279 16.38 13.09 -4.35
N THR A 280 17.16 12.40 -3.54
CA THR A 280 16.81 12.00 -2.17
C THR A 280 18.11 11.80 -1.40
N THR A 281 18.12 12.08 -0.10
CA THR A 281 19.29 11.81 0.75
C THR A 281 19.42 10.34 1.08
N TYR A 282 18.34 9.70 1.57
CA TYR A 282 18.37 8.33 2.11
C TYR A 282 17.90 7.27 1.13
N GLY A 283 17.21 7.64 0.06
CA GLY A 283 16.69 6.68 -0.92
C GLY A 283 17.81 5.86 -1.54
N GLY A 284 17.65 4.53 -1.53
CA GLY A 284 18.69 3.60 -1.97
C GLY A 284 19.76 3.30 -0.93
N ASN A 285 19.54 3.66 0.35
CA ASN A 285 20.50 3.32 1.40
C ASN A 285 20.68 1.78 1.52
N PRO A 286 21.88 1.33 1.91
CA PRO A 286 22.21 -0.09 1.89
C PRO A 286 21.41 -0.92 2.90
N LEU A 287 20.96 -0.36 4.02
CA LEU A 287 20.15 -1.09 4.99
C LEU A 287 18.78 -1.46 4.40
N ALA A 288 18.06 -0.47 3.87
CA ALA A 288 16.75 -0.66 3.26
C ALA A 288 16.82 -1.62 2.06
N THR A 289 17.82 -1.44 1.19
CA THR A 289 17.94 -2.24 -0.03
C THR A 289 18.45 -3.67 0.23
N ALA A 290 19.23 -3.91 1.27
CA ALA A 290 19.59 -5.25 1.72
C ALA A 290 18.37 -6.02 2.25
N VAL A 291 17.55 -5.38 3.09
CA VAL A 291 16.31 -5.99 3.61
C VAL A 291 15.33 -6.26 2.48
N ALA A 292 15.07 -5.27 1.62
CA ALA A 292 14.14 -5.41 0.49
C ALA A 292 14.62 -6.47 -0.52
N GLY A 293 15.92 -6.55 -0.78
CA GLY A 293 16.50 -7.58 -1.64
C GLY A 293 16.26 -8.99 -1.11
N ARG A 294 16.41 -9.19 0.20
CA ARG A 294 16.13 -10.47 0.85
C ARG A 294 14.64 -10.80 0.86
N LEU A 295 13.79 -9.81 1.14
CA LEU A 295 12.34 -9.97 1.08
C LEU A 295 11.89 -10.40 -0.32
N LEU A 296 12.37 -9.73 -1.36
CA LEU A 296 11.99 -10.03 -2.73
C LEU A 296 12.38 -11.46 -3.15
N GLU A 297 13.54 -11.95 -2.71
CA GLU A 297 13.96 -13.35 -2.93
C GLU A 297 12.97 -14.37 -2.34
N ILE A 298 12.41 -14.06 -1.18
CA ILE A 298 11.46 -14.95 -0.50
C ILE A 298 10.07 -14.84 -1.13
N VAL A 299 9.59 -13.61 -1.36
CA VAL A 299 8.22 -13.37 -1.83
C VAL A 299 8.05 -13.75 -3.30
N ASN A 300 9.04 -13.46 -4.15
CA ASN A 300 8.95 -13.74 -5.60
C ASN A 300 9.24 -15.22 -5.89
N THR A 301 8.49 -16.11 -5.26
CA THR A 301 8.53 -17.56 -5.46
C THR A 301 7.12 -18.09 -5.69
N PRO A 302 6.96 -19.15 -6.52
CA PRO A 302 5.65 -19.78 -6.72
C PRO A 302 5.00 -20.23 -5.41
N GLU A 303 5.78 -20.68 -4.44
CA GLU A 303 5.30 -21.11 -3.13
C GLU A 303 4.56 -19.97 -2.39
N VAL A 304 5.18 -18.81 -2.28
CA VAL A 304 4.58 -17.67 -1.58
C VAL A 304 3.41 -17.09 -2.37
N LEU A 305 3.58 -16.85 -3.69
CA LEU A 305 2.55 -16.22 -4.52
C LEU A 305 1.29 -17.09 -4.64
N ASN A 306 1.44 -18.40 -4.87
CA ASN A 306 0.31 -19.33 -4.87
C ASN A 306 -0.29 -19.50 -3.47
N GLY A 307 0.55 -19.49 -2.44
CA GLY A 307 0.13 -19.50 -1.05
C GLY A 307 -0.76 -18.31 -0.67
N VAL A 308 -0.55 -17.14 -1.26
CA VAL A 308 -1.44 -15.97 -1.08
C VAL A 308 -2.85 -16.27 -1.59
N LYS A 309 -2.97 -16.91 -2.75
CA LYS A 309 -4.28 -17.29 -3.33
C LYS A 309 -5.00 -18.31 -2.43
N GLN A 310 -4.28 -19.30 -1.92
CA GLN A 310 -4.85 -20.27 -0.99
C GLN A 310 -5.30 -19.62 0.34
N ARG A 311 -4.50 -18.73 0.90
CA ARG A 311 -4.84 -18.01 2.14
C ARG A 311 -6.02 -17.07 1.96
N HIS A 312 -6.18 -16.47 0.77
CA HIS A 312 -7.38 -15.73 0.41
C HIS A 312 -8.63 -16.58 0.61
N ASP A 313 -8.62 -17.80 0.09
CA ASP A 313 -9.77 -18.73 0.19
C ASP A 313 -10.07 -19.05 1.66
N TRP A 314 -9.08 -19.30 2.52
CA TRP A 314 -9.27 -19.50 3.95
C TRP A 314 -9.95 -18.32 4.64
N PHE A 315 -9.53 -17.09 4.30
CA PHE A 315 -10.15 -15.88 4.84
C PHE A 315 -11.60 -15.74 4.37
N VAL A 316 -11.84 -15.84 3.08
CA VAL A 316 -13.18 -15.63 2.49
C VAL A 316 -14.17 -16.67 2.99
N GLU A 317 -13.79 -17.95 3.04
CA GLU A 317 -14.66 -19.02 3.56
C GLU A 317 -15.06 -18.76 5.02
N ARG A 318 -14.10 -18.46 5.89
CA ARG A 318 -14.37 -18.20 7.30
C ARG A 318 -15.13 -16.90 7.55
N ILE A 319 -14.83 -15.84 6.81
CA ILE A 319 -15.58 -14.57 6.91
C ILE A 319 -17.02 -14.76 6.43
N ASN A 320 -17.26 -15.54 5.38
CA ASN A 320 -18.61 -15.87 4.95
C ASN A 320 -19.37 -16.63 6.05
N ALA A 321 -18.75 -17.63 6.69
CA ALA A 321 -19.37 -18.36 7.80
C ALA A 321 -19.69 -17.44 9.00
N ILE A 322 -18.84 -16.46 9.30
CA ILE A 322 -19.11 -15.42 10.30
C ILE A 322 -20.29 -14.56 9.87
N ASN A 323 -20.33 -14.16 8.60
CA ASN A 323 -21.39 -13.33 8.06
C ASN A 323 -22.77 -14.04 8.02
N GLU A 324 -22.79 -15.33 7.75
CA GLU A 324 -24.02 -16.15 7.85
C GLU A 324 -24.63 -16.13 9.27
N ARG A 325 -23.76 -16.08 10.30
CA ARG A 325 -24.22 -16.04 11.70
C ARG A 325 -24.69 -14.65 12.14
N PHE A 326 -24.00 -13.59 11.71
CA PHE A 326 -24.21 -12.26 12.26
C PHE A 326 -24.77 -11.24 11.28
N GLY A 327 -24.63 -11.43 9.97
CA GLY A 327 -25.22 -10.59 8.93
C GLY A 327 -24.69 -9.16 8.90
N LEU A 328 -23.38 -8.95 9.14
CA LEU A 328 -22.79 -7.60 9.19
C LEU A 328 -22.43 -7.06 7.79
N PHE A 329 -22.10 -7.95 6.86
CA PHE A 329 -21.50 -7.56 5.59
C PHE A 329 -22.43 -7.80 4.42
N SER A 330 -22.52 -6.84 3.51
CA SER A 330 -23.23 -6.95 2.24
C SER A 330 -22.35 -7.55 1.14
N GLU A 331 -21.03 -7.40 1.25
CA GLU A 331 -20.06 -7.85 0.25
C GLU A 331 -18.71 -8.13 0.90
N ILE A 332 -18.02 -9.18 0.42
CA ILE A 332 -16.62 -9.46 0.70
C ILE A 332 -15.91 -9.41 -0.64
N ARG A 333 -14.90 -8.52 -0.76
CA ARG A 333 -14.20 -8.24 -2.01
C ARG A 333 -12.71 -8.02 -1.82
N GLY A 334 -11.96 -7.92 -2.90
CA GLY A 334 -10.52 -7.67 -2.92
C GLY A 334 -9.78 -8.65 -3.80
N LEU A 335 -8.45 -8.61 -3.75
CA LEU A 335 -7.54 -9.53 -4.44
C LEU A 335 -6.48 -10.05 -3.48
N GLY A 336 -6.22 -11.34 -3.52
CA GLY A 336 -5.22 -11.97 -2.66
C GLY A 336 -5.46 -11.67 -1.19
N LEU A 337 -4.44 -11.22 -0.48
CA LEU A 337 -4.52 -10.85 0.94
C LEU A 337 -4.71 -9.34 1.16
N LEU A 338 -5.49 -8.73 0.30
CA LEU A 338 -6.07 -7.41 0.48
C LEU A 338 -7.59 -7.60 0.37
N ILE A 339 -8.26 -7.76 1.52
CA ILE A 339 -9.66 -8.17 1.62
C ILE A 339 -10.47 -7.09 2.31
N GLY A 340 -11.58 -6.69 1.73
CA GLY A 340 -12.52 -5.71 2.26
C GLY A 340 -13.88 -6.35 2.52
N CYS A 341 -14.40 -6.14 3.73
CA CYS A 341 -15.74 -6.54 4.14
C CYS A 341 -16.61 -5.29 4.22
N VAL A 342 -17.50 -5.11 3.25
CA VAL A 342 -18.38 -3.95 3.15
C VAL A 342 -19.55 -4.13 4.11
N LEU A 343 -19.77 -3.16 4.98
CA LEU A 343 -20.88 -3.20 5.93
C LEU A 343 -22.23 -3.08 5.21
N ASN A 344 -23.22 -3.83 5.67
CA ASN A 344 -24.59 -3.62 5.21
C ASN A 344 -25.19 -2.33 5.79
N ALA A 345 -26.36 -1.92 5.32
CA ALA A 345 -27.00 -0.66 5.69
C ALA A 345 -27.27 -0.52 7.21
N GLU A 346 -27.59 -1.63 7.91
CA GLU A 346 -27.84 -1.65 9.35
C GLU A 346 -26.60 -1.25 10.17
N PHE A 347 -25.41 -1.55 9.66
CA PHE A 347 -24.12 -1.30 10.31
C PHE A 347 -23.32 -0.17 9.66
N ALA A 348 -23.92 0.62 8.80
CA ALA A 348 -23.24 1.74 8.13
C ALA A 348 -22.57 2.68 9.15
N GLY A 349 -21.33 3.07 8.87
CA GLY A 349 -20.53 3.93 9.73
C GLY A 349 -19.81 3.24 10.89
N LYS A 350 -20.02 1.94 11.11
CA LYS A 350 -19.50 1.22 12.28
C LYS A 350 -18.16 0.51 12.07
N ALA A 351 -17.47 0.68 10.94
CA ALA A 351 -16.21 -0.01 10.70
C ALA A 351 -15.17 0.24 11.79
N LYS A 352 -15.05 1.49 12.27
CA LYS A 352 -14.15 1.85 13.37
C LYS A 352 -14.51 1.13 14.68
N LEU A 353 -15.79 1.05 15.01
CA LEU A 353 -16.25 0.35 16.21
C LEU A 353 -15.94 -1.15 16.12
N ILE A 354 -16.17 -1.78 14.95
CA ILE A 354 -15.82 -3.19 14.72
C ILE A 354 -14.30 -3.41 14.88
N SER A 355 -13.47 -2.51 14.35
CA SER A 355 -12.02 -2.59 14.53
C SER A 355 -11.59 -2.49 16.00
N GLN A 356 -12.25 -1.66 16.79
CA GLN A 356 -12.00 -1.52 18.22
C GLN A 356 -12.41 -2.78 18.98
N GLU A 357 -13.60 -3.32 18.73
CA GLU A 357 -14.06 -4.58 19.33
C GLU A 357 -13.18 -5.78 18.92
N ALA A 358 -12.68 -5.79 17.70
CA ALA A 358 -11.70 -6.78 17.24
C ALA A 358 -10.41 -6.71 18.07
N ALA A 359 -9.89 -5.52 18.34
CA ALA A 359 -8.71 -5.32 19.19
C ALA A 359 -8.96 -5.77 20.63
N VAL A 360 -10.16 -5.49 21.17
CA VAL A 360 -10.57 -6.00 22.50
C VAL A 360 -10.57 -7.53 22.51
N ALA A 361 -11.03 -8.17 21.42
CA ALA A 361 -11.02 -9.63 21.26
C ALA A 361 -9.63 -10.21 20.96
N GLY A 362 -8.61 -9.37 20.74
CA GLY A 362 -7.23 -9.80 20.47
C GLY A 362 -6.91 -10.07 19.00
N VAL A 363 -7.57 -9.38 18.08
CA VAL A 363 -7.24 -9.39 16.65
C VAL A 363 -7.20 -7.95 16.11
N MET A 364 -6.16 -7.64 15.37
CA MET A 364 -5.98 -6.32 14.76
C MET A 364 -6.44 -6.36 13.30
N VAL A 365 -7.35 -5.47 12.95
CA VAL A 365 -7.83 -5.27 11.58
C VAL A 365 -7.73 -3.80 11.21
N LEU A 366 -7.81 -3.50 9.92
CA LEU A 366 -7.86 -2.14 9.38
C LEU A 366 -9.29 -1.74 9.03
N ILE A 367 -9.44 -0.48 8.70
CA ILE A 367 -10.64 0.04 8.04
C ILE A 367 -10.26 0.72 6.72
N ALA A 368 -11.21 0.79 5.80
CA ALA A 368 -11.11 1.58 4.58
C ALA A 368 -12.36 2.44 4.45
N GLY A 369 -12.26 3.68 4.95
CA GLY A 369 -13.42 4.56 5.19
C GLY A 369 -14.32 4.07 6.33
N ALA A 370 -15.52 4.62 6.40
CA ALA A 370 -16.46 4.35 7.49
C ALA A 370 -17.19 3.00 7.39
N ASN A 371 -17.19 2.39 6.20
CA ASN A 371 -18.07 1.28 5.88
C ASN A 371 -17.36 -0.02 5.48
N VAL A 372 -16.03 -0.09 5.56
CA VAL A 372 -15.28 -1.30 5.16
C VAL A 372 -14.30 -1.69 6.26
N VAL A 373 -14.40 -2.94 6.71
CA VAL A 373 -13.37 -3.60 7.52
C VAL A 373 -12.38 -4.25 6.56
N ARG A 374 -11.08 -4.00 6.75
CA ARG A 374 -10.02 -4.45 5.84
C ARG A 374 -9.04 -5.38 6.53
N PHE A 375 -8.70 -6.46 5.83
CA PHE A 375 -7.69 -7.42 6.23
C PHE A 375 -6.49 -7.34 5.27
N ALA A 376 -5.30 -7.24 5.84
CA ALA A 376 -4.03 -7.21 5.10
C ALA A 376 -2.94 -7.96 5.91
N PRO A 377 -3.11 -9.27 6.16
CA PRO A 377 -2.20 -10.05 6.97
C PRO A 377 -0.86 -10.27 6.27
N ALA A 378 0.11 -10.85 6.99
CA ALA A 378 1.34 -11.35 6.37
C ALA A 378 1.03 -12.36 5.26
N LEU A 379 1.83 -12.36 4.19
CA LEU A 379 1.63 -13.24 3.03
C LEU A 379 1.83 -14.73 3.39
N ASN A 380 2.60 -14.99 4.43
CA ASN A 380 2.92 -16.31 4.95
C ASN A 380 2.14 -16.68 6.23
N VAL A 381 1.06 -15.95 6.54
CA VAL A 381 0.19 -16.24 7.69
C VAL A 381 -0.24 -17.71 7.67
N SER A 382 -0.14 -18.41 8.81
CA SER A 382 -0.50 -19.82 8.90
C SER A 382 -2.01 -20.03 8.98
N GLU A 383 -2.48 -21.22 8.63
CA GLU A 383 -3.89 -21.58 8.74
C GLU A 383 -4.39 -21.50 10.20
N GLU A 384 -3.54 -21.88 11.15
CA GLU A 384 -3.84 -21.76 12.59
C GLU A 384 -4.03 -20.29 13.01
N GLU A 385 -3.15 -19.40 12.55
CA GLU A 385 -3.27 -17.96 12.83
C GLU A 385 -4.52 -17.36 12.19
N VAL A 386 -4.85 -17.77 10.96
CA VAL A 386 -6.10 -17.35 10.28
C VAL A 386 -7.31 -17.83 11.10
N ALA A 387 -7.33 -19.11 11.51
CA ALA A 387 -8.41 -19.66 12.31
C ALA A 387 -8.56 -18.91 13.65
N THR A 388 -7.47 -18.79 14.41
CA THR A 388 -7.46 -18.13 15.72
C THR A 388 -7.90 -16.65 15.59
N GLY A 389 -7.37 -15.92 14.61
CA GLY A 389 -7.70 -14.51 14.42
C GLY A 389 -9.15 -14.31 14.01
N LEU A 390 -9.69 -15.14 13.12
CA LEU A 390 -11.09 -15.04 12.68
C LEU A 390 -12.07 -15.54 13.75
N ASP A 391 -11.71 -16.50 14.61
CA ASP A 391 -12.51 -16.85 15.78
C ASP A 391 -12.61 -15.65 16.76
N ARG A 392 -11.50 -14.94 17.00
CA ARG A 392 -11.51 -13.69 17.77
C ARG A 392 -12.34 -12.59 17.08
N PHE A 393 -12.24 -12.48 15.76
CA PHE A 393 -13.05 -11.54 14.99
C PHE A 393 -14.55 -11.85 15.07
N ALA A 394 -14.93 -13.13 15.09
CA ALA A 394 -16.31 -13.55 15.29
C ALA A 394 -16.89 -13.07 16.62
N LEU A 395 -16.08 -13.06 17.70
CA LEU A 395 -16.51 -12.51 18.99
C LEU A 395 -16.78 -10.99 18.91
N ALA A 396 -15.98 -10.26 18.15
CA ALA A 396 -16.23 -8.85 17.90
C ALA A 396 -17.54 -8.64 17.11
N CYS A 397 -17.78 -9.42 16.07
CA CYS A 397 -19.03 -9.38 15.31
C CYS A 397 -20.27 -9.70 16.16
N GLU A 398 -20.16 -10.68 17.04
CA GLU A 398 -21.25 -11.04 17.99
C GLU A 398 -21.60 -9.85 18.89
N ARG A 399 -20.61 -9.18 19.48
CA ARG A 399 -20.81 -7.99 20.32
C ARG A 399 -21.49 -6.85 19.56
N ILE A 400 -21.03 -6.59 18.33
CA ILE A 400 -21.64 -5.57 17.47
C ILE A 400 -23.11 -5.91 17.17
N LYS A 401 -23.40 -7.16 16.84
CA LYS A 401 -24.78 -7.62 16.55
C LYS A 401 -25.67 -7.54 17.79
N ALA A 402 -25.16 -7.82 18.97
CA ALA A 402 -25.88 -7.70 20.25
C ALA A 402 -26.17 -6.24 20.68
N GLY A 403 -25.76 -5.26 19.85
CA GLY A 403 -25.97 -3.84 20.18
C GLY A 403 -24.75 -3.19 20.85
N GLY A 404 -23.57 -3.79 20.64
CA GLY A 404 -22.30 -3.45 21.26
C GLY A 404 -22.10 -1.99 21.54
N SER A 405 -22.19 -1.68 22.81
CA SER A 405 -21.68 -0.47 23.41
C SER A 405 -21.62 -0.66 24.92
N SER A 406 -20.52 -0.54 25.40
CA SER A 406 -20.31 -0.06 26.76
C SER A 406 -19.16 0.92 26.76
#